data_96c2ee44dad875de733d846913c237b7
#
_entry.id   96c2ee44dad875de733d846913c237b7
#
_cell.length_a   1.000
_cell.length_b   1.000
_cell.length_c   1.000
_cell.angle_alpha   90.00
_cell.angle_beta   90.00
_cell.angle_gamma   90.00
#
_symmetry.space_group_name_H-M   'P 1'
#
loop_
_entity.id
_entity.type
_entity.pdbx_description
1 polymer ?
#
loop_
_entity_poly.entity_id
_entity_poly.type
_entity_poly.pdbx_seq_one_letter_code
_entity_poly.pdbx_strand_id
1 'polypeptide(L)'
;MKHRIIVLVLLGTLLASAVSPALSTRVSAATERSHAAAIHTHSHAAAFDKTRFVAHLAVAAFLVHYIYNKYKEGKLGRTHIFTDIKAALAALLAYHEMKKAYDIAKTSNSKTLQALIAPMTKLTGTLSAMASKLKHGDTSQVTAANSQEGSLQSTAGQNGYAYKDQQPSGFSGF
;
A
#
# COMPACT_ATOMS: atom_id res chain seq x y z
N MET A 1 -39.26 16.70 -2.57
CA MET A 1 -38.86 17.78 -3.50
C MET A 1 -37.63 17.31 -4.26
N LYS A 2 -37.77 17.16 -5.58
CA LYS A 2 -36.73 16.60 -6.47
C LYS A 2 -35.92 17.77 -7.06
N HIS A 3 -34.62 17.81 -6.85
CA HIS A 3 -33.74 18.75 -7.55
C HIS A 3 -32.86 17.97 -8.53
N ARG A 4 -33.19 18.13 -9.79
CA ARG A 4 -32.38 17.68 -10.94
C ARG A 4 -31.31 18.74 -11.19
N ILE A 5 -30.06 18.35 -11.16
CA ILE A 5 -28.95 19.19 -11.63
C ILE A 5 -28.57 18.74 -13.03
N ILE A 6 -28.70 19.68 -13.95
CA ILE A 6 -28.42 19.56 -15.38
C ILE A 6 -26.91 19.71 -15.56
N VAL A 7 -26.28 18.71 -16.19
CA VAL A 7 -24.88 18.77 -16.62
C VAL A 7 -24.83 19.42 -18.00
N LEU A 8 -24.18 20.57 -18.08
CA LEU A 8 -23.95 21.30 -19.33
C LEU A 8 -22.64 20.79 -19.96
N VAL A 9 -22.79 20.14 -21.12
CA VAL A 9 -21.67 19.71 -21.97
C VAL A 9 -21.32 20.89 -22.87
N LEU A 10 -20.10 21.39 -22.77
CA LEU A 10 -19.54 22.38 -23.67
C LEU A 10 -18.59 21.71 -24.66
N LEU A 11 -19.08 21.56 -25.87
CA LEU A 11 -18.32 21.21 -27.07
C LEU A 11 -17.56 22.45 -27.54
N GLY A 12 -16.26 22.39 -27.62
CA GLY A 12 -15.41 23.47 -28.18
C GLY A 12 -14.61 22.96 -29.36
N THR A 13 -14.93 23.50 -30.52
CA THR A 13 -14.48 23.16 -31.88
C THR A 13 -13.04 23.59 -32.19
N LEU A 14 -12.35 22.71 -32.85
CA LEU A 14 -11.40 22.78 -33.98
C LEU A 14 -11.05 24.16 -34.56
N LEU A 15 -9.76 24.45 -34.64
CA LEU A 15 -9.20 25.30 -35.73
C LEU A 15 -7.85 24.75 -36.17
N ALA A 16 -7.85 24.28 -37.39
CA ALA A 16 -6.67 23.87 -38.15
C ALA A 16 -5.89 25.10 -38.62
N SER A 17 -4.58 25.06 -38.51
CA SER A 17 -3.70 25.95 -39.26
C SER A 17 -2.50 25.15 -39.78
N ALA A 18 -2.52 24.86 -41.04
CA ALA A 18 -1.42 24.33 -41.80
C ALA A 18 -0.46 25.45 -42.17
N VAL A 19 0.81 25.36 -41.77
CA VAL A 19 1.93 26.04 -42.39
C VAL A 19 3.11 25.08 -42.41
N SER A 20 3.44 24.55 -43.58
CA SER A 20 4.78 24.03 -43.87
C SER A 20 5.69 25.19 -44.29
N PRO A 21 6.98 25.17 -43.94
CA PRO A 21 7.94 24.75 -44.96
C PRO A 21 9.05 23.80 -44.46
N ALA A 22 9.44 22.96 -45.34
CA ALA A 22 10.63 22.10 -45.29
C ALA A 22 11.91 22.92 -45.11
N LEU A 23 12.78 22.53 -44.22
CA LEU A 23 14.23 22.31 -44.35
C LEU A 23 14.85 21.96 -42.99
N SER A 24 15.77 20.98 -43.02
CA SER A 24 16.68 20.60 -41.90
C SER A 24 16.26 19.42 -41.05
N THR A 25 16.09 18.30 -41.65
CA THR A 25 16.08 16.98 -41.06
C THR A 25 17.46 16.35 -41.15
N ARG A 26 18.22 16.24 -40.05
CA ARG A 26 19.21 15.17 -39.81
C ARG A 26 19.88 15.10 -38.45
N VAL A 27 19.35 15.75 -37.38
CA VAL A 27 19.99 15.63 -36.03
C VAL A 27 19.04 15.10 -34.94
N SER A 28 17.77 14.86 -35.22
CA SER A 28 16.79 14.55 -34.14
C SER A 28 16.53 13.06 -33.84
N ALA A 29 16.97 12.13 -34.68
CA ALA A 29 16.59 10.71 -34.51
C ALA A 29 17.31 9.99 -33.35
N ALA A 30 18.47 10.46 -32.90
CA ALA A 30 19.20 9.84 -31.80
C ALA A 30 18.69 10.29 -30.44
N THR A 31 18.22 11.55 -30.32
CA THR A 31 17.71 12.13 -29.04
C THR A 31 16.32 11.61 -28.71
N GLU A 32 15.45 11.42 -29.70
CA GLU A 32 14.09 10.87 -29.45
C GLU A 32 14.11 9.40 -29.00
N ARG A 33 15.04 8.59 -29.54
CA ARG A 33 15.19 7.19 -29.08
C ARG A 33 15.66 7.10 -27.64
N SER A 34 16.51 8.01 -27.17
CA SER A 34 16.99 8.06 -25.81
C SER A 34 15.88 8.49 -24.85
N HIS A 35 15.02 9.44 -25.20
CA HIS A 35 13.89 9.86 -24.38
C HIS A 35 12.78 8.80 -24.32
N ALA A 36 12.46 8.15 -25.42
CA ALA A 36 11.47 7.06 -25.44
C ALA A 36 11.93 5.87 -24.57
N ALA A 37 13.19 5.48 -24.65
CA ALA A 37 13.74 4.41 -23.80
C ALA A 37 13.76 4.79 -22.31
N ALA A 38 14.08 6.03 -21.97
CA ALA A 38 14.06 6.52 -20.60
C ALA A 38 12.64 6.56 -20.02
N ILE A 39 11.65 6.98 -20.79
CA ILE A 39 10.24 7.01 -20.35
C ILE A 39 9.72 5.58 -20.12
N HIS A 40 10.06 4.63 -20.96
CA HIS A 40 9.65 3.22 -20.76
C HIS A 40 10.29 2.58 -19.54
N THR A 41 11.58 2.82 -19.28
CA THR A 41 12.25 2.27 -18.10
C THR A 41 11.70 2.85 -16.79
N HIS A 42 11.39 4.14 -16.73
CA HIS A 42 10.79 4.77 -15.56
C HIS A 42 9.35 4.29 -15.31
N SER A 43 8.54 4.04 -16.34
CA SER A 43 7.18 3.54 -16.18
C SER A 43 7.16 2.09 -15.65
N HIS A 44 8.06 1.24 -16.10
CA HIS A 44 8.18 -0.14 -15.60
C HIS A 44 8.67 -0.18 -14.16
N ALA A 45 9.65 0.63 -13.77
CA ALA A 45 10.15 0.71 -12.41
C ALA A 45 9.03 1.17 -11.45
N ALA A 46 8.30 2.22 -11.79
CA ALA A 46 7.19 2.74 -10.98
C ALA A 46 6.03 1.73 -10.83
N ALA A 47 5.69 1.01 -11.90
CA ALA A 47 4.67 -0.04 -11.85
C ALA A 47 5.11 -1.22 -10.98
N PHE A 48 6.37 -1.61 -11.03
CA PHE A 48 6.94 -2.67 -10.22
C PHE A 48 6.97 -2.30 -8.74
N ASP A 49 7.35 -1.07 -8.40
CA ASP A 49 7.34 -0.56 -7.03
C ASP A 49 5.91 -0.52 -6.46
N LYS A 50 4.93 -0.09 -7.26
CA LYS A 50 3.53 -0.13 -6.87
C LYS A 50 3.06 -1.54 -6.53
N THR A 51 3.37 -2.51 -7.37
CA THR A 51 2.98 -3.92 -7.17
C THR A 51 3.60 -4.48 -5.90
N ARG A 52 4.90 -4.26 -5.68
CA ARG A 52 5.60 -4.70 -4.47
C ARG A 52 5.05 -4.04 -3.21
N PHE A 53 4.82 -2.74 -3.26
CA PHE A 53 4.23 -1.97 -2.16
C PHE A 53 2.88 -2.57 -1.74
N VAL A 54 1.97 -2.75 -2.70
CA VAL A 54 0.63 -3.32 -2.45
C VAL A 54 0.73 -4.75 -1.91
N ALA A 55 1.64 -5.58 -2.44
CA ALA A 55 1.83 -6.94 -1.96
C ALA A 55 2.27 -6.99 -0.49
N HIS A 56 3.21 -6.14 -0.07
CA HIS A 56 3.64 -6.07 1.33
C HIS A 56 2.52 -5.58 2.26
N LEU A 57 1.71 -4.60 1.84
CA LEU A 57 0.54 -4.17 2.60
C LEU A 57 -0.49 -5.29 2.74
N ALA A 58 -0.77 -6.01 1.67
CA ALA A 58 -1.75 -7.11 1.65
C ALA A 58 -1.37 -8.24 2.61
N VAL A 59 -0.08 -8.59 2.67
CA VAL A 59 0.44 -9.60 3.62
C VAL A 59 0.37 -9.08 5.06
N ALA A 60 0.76 -7.83 5.30
CA ALA A 60 0.68 -7.24 6.64
C ALA A 60 -0.76 -7.19 7.15
N ALA A 61 -1.72 -6.78 6.30
CA ALA A 61 -3.14 -6.75 6.62
C ALA A 61 -3.68 -8.14 7.00
N PHE A 62 -3.40 -9.16 6.18
CA PHE A 62 -3.79 -10.53 6.48
C PHE A 62 -3.33 -10.97 7.88
N LEU A 63 -2.07 -10.69 8.24
CA LEU A 63 -1.50 -11.09 9.52
C LEU A 63 -2.16 -10.33 10.69
N VAL A 64 -2.47 -9.04 10.52
CA VAL A 64 -3.19 -8.25 11.52
C VAL A 64 -4.60 -8.81 11.73
N HIS A 65 -5.33 -9.08 10.66
CA HIS A 65 -6.68 -9.66 10.73
C HIS A 65 -6.67 -11.08 11.30
N TYR A 66 -5.67 -11.90 10.97
CA TYR A 66 -5.47 -13.21 11.57
C TYR A 66 -5.36 -13.12 13.10
N ILE A 67 -4.51 -12.23 13.62
CA ILE A 67 -4.33 -12.03 15.06
C ILE A 67 -5.62 -11.50 15.70
N TYR A 68 -6.27 -10.53 15.06
CA TYR A 68 -7.54 -9.97 15.54
C TYR A 68 -8.66 -11.00 15.61
N ASN A 69 -8.75 -11.90 14.64
CA ASN A 69 -9.74 -13.00 14.65
C ASN A 69 -9.45 -13.97 15.80
N LYS A 70 -8.17 -14.34 16.06
CA LYS A 70 -7.81 -15.15 17.23
C LYS A 70 -8.15 -14.47 18.54
N TYR A 71 -7.98 -13.17 18.63
CA TYR A 71 -8.39 -12.37 19.77
C TYR A 71 -9.91 -12.39 19.97
N LYS A 72 -10.69 -12.19 18.91
CA LYS A 72 -12.17 -12.26 18.97
C LYS A 72 -12.70 -13.64 19.34
N GLU A 73 -12.00 -14.69 18.94
CA GLU A 73 -12.33 -16.08 19.30
C GLU A 73 -11.96 -16.41 20.75
N GLY A 74 -11.39 -15.47 21.53
CA GLY A 74 -10.94 -15.70 22.89
C GLY A 74 -9.72 -16.63 22.98
N LYS A 75 -8.98 -16.83 21.87
CA LYS A 75 -7.83 -17.75 21.79
C LYS A 75 -6.49 -17.06 22.09
N LEU A 76 -6.51 -15.80 22.52
CA LEU A 76 -5.34 -15.04 22.96
C LEU A 76 -5.51 -14.62 24.43
N GLY A 77 -4.39 -14.51 25.13
CA GLY A 77 -4.32 -14.09 26.53
C GLY A 77 -3.59 -15.11 27.40
N ARG A 78 -3.33 -14.75 28.63
CA ARG A 78 -2.41 -15.47 29.56
C ARG A 78 -2.61 -16.97 29.68
N THR A 79 -3.78 -17.50 29.34
CA THR A 79 -4.10 -18.93 29.37
C THR A 79 -3.75 -19.66 28.09
N HIS A 80 -3.37 -18.93 27.01
CA HIS A 80 -3.16 -19.48 25.67
C HIS A 80 -1.73 -19.26 25.16
N ILE A 81 -0.73 -19.53 25.99
CA ILE A 81 0.69 -19.21 25.75
C ILE A 81 1.18 -19.60 24.35
N PHE A 82 0.85 -20.81 23.88
CA PHE A 82 1.29 -21.24 22.53
C PHE A 82 0.65 -20.42 21.41
N THR A 83 -0.64 -20.09 21.54
CA THR A 83 -1.32 -19.25 20.56
C THR A 83 -0.79 -17.81 20.61
N ASP A 84 -0.47 -17.31 21.80
CA ASP A 84 0.12 -15.98 21.98
C ASP A 84 1.51 -15.88 21.32
N ILE A 85 2.36 -16.90 21.47
CA ILE A 85 3.66 -16.96 20.81
C ILE A 85 3.50 -16.95 19.28
N LYS A 86 2.57 -17.75 18.75
CA LYS A 86 2.26 -17.77 17.31
C LYS A 86 1.75 -16.42 16.82
N ALA A 87 0.85 -15.79 17.57
CA ALA A 87 0.34 -14.46 17.27
C ALA A 87 1.46 -13.40 17.36
N ALA A 88 2.39 -13.51 18.31
CA ALA A 88 3.56 -12.64 18.41
C ALA A 88 4.49 -12.77 17.20
N LEU A 89 4.69 -13.99 16.69
CA LEU A 89 5.47 -14.21 15.45
C LEU A 89 4.74 -13.65 14.23
N ALA A 90 3.42 -13.82 14.15
CA ALA A 90 2.60 -13.19 13.09
C ALA A 90 2.68 -11.66 13.14
N ALA A 91 2.64 -11.06 14.34
CA ALA A 91 2.81 -9.62 14.53
C ALA A 91 4.20 -9.13 14.11
N LEU A 92 5.25 -9.90 14.40
CA LEU A 92 6.61 -9.59 13.96
C LEU A 92 6.73 -9.67 12.44
N LEU A 93 6.13 -10.66 11.80
CA LEU A 93 6.10 -10.77 10.35
C LEU A 93 5.31 -9.61 9.72
N ALA A 94 4.14 -9.25 10.28
CA ALA A 94 3.38 -8.08 9.85
C ALA A 94 4.21 -6.79 9.96
N TYR A 95 4.96 -6.63 11.04
CA TYR A 95 5.90 -5.51 11.22
C TYR A 95 6.94 -5.46 10.10
N HIS A 96 7.58 -6.58 9.77
CA HIS A 96 8.59 -6.64 8.71
C HIS A 96 8.00 -6.32 7.33
N GLU A 97 6.82 -6.84 7.01
CA GLU A 97 6.17 -6.54 5.74
C GLU A 97 5.73 -5.06 5.66
N MET A 98 5.20 -4.51 6.74
CA MET A 98 4.87 -3.08 6.83
C MET A 98 6.11 -2.20 6.67
N LYS A 99 7.26 -2.61 7.27
CA LYS A 99 8.51 -1.89 7.12
C LYS A 99 9.02 -1.90 5.67
N LYS A 100 8.92 -3.02 4.96
CA LYS A 100 9.27 -3.08 3.52
C LYS A 100 8.40 -2.14 2.68
N ALA A 101 7.08 -2.14 2.92
CA ALA A 101 6.18 -1.19 2.27
C ALA A 101 6.54 0.26 2.59
N TYR A 102 6.85 0.57 3.86
CA TYR A 102 7.30 1.89 4.29
C TYR A 102 8.58 2.33 3.56
N ASP A 103 9.57 1.45 3.44
CA ASP A 103 10.84 1.75 2.78
C ASP A 103 10.62 2.05 1.28
N ILE A 104 9.72 1.32 0.61
CA ILE A 104 9.31 1.63 -0.78
C ILE A 104 8.64 3.01 -0.85
N ALA A 105 7.70 3.31 0.04
CA ALA A 105 7.02 4.60 0.07
C ALA A 105 8.00 5.77 0.31
N LYS A 106 8.97 5.59 1.21
CA LYS A 106 9.97 6.59 1.57
C LYS A 106 10.93 6.90 0.44
N THR A 107 11.31 5.90 -0.35
CA THR A 107 12.24 6.07 -1.49
C THR A 107 11.53 6.49 -2.78
N SER A 108 10.21 6.44 -2.80
CA SER A 108 9.40 6.83 -3.95
C SER A 108 9.28 8.35 -4.09
N ASN A 109 9.31 8.84 -5.31
CA ASN A 109 8.98 10.23 -5.65
C ASN A 109 7.47 10.49 -5.75
N SER A 110 6.63 9.48 -5.49
CA SER A 110 5.17 9.60 -5.56
C SER A 110 4.61 10.30 -4.33
N LYS A 111 3.99 11.45 -4.52
CA LYS A 111 3.31 12.20 -3.45
C LYS A 111 2.20 11.37 -2.77
N THR A 112 1.51 10.53 -3.53
CA THR A 112 0.45 9.65 -3.01
C THR A 112 1.01 8.54 -2.12
N LEU A 113 2.18 7.97 -2.44
CA LEU A 113 2.88 7.03 -1.55
C LEU A 113 3.40 7.73 -0.29
N GLN A 114 3.94 8.93 -0.43
CA GLN A 114 4.43 9.71 0.72
C GLN A 114 3.30 10.07 1.70
N ALA A 115 2.06 10.25 1.22
CA ALA A 115 0.90 10.46 2.09
C ALA A 115 0.58 9.26 3.00
N LEU A 116 1.04 8.05 2.65
CA LEU A 116 0.86 6.84 3.43
C LEU A 116 1.94 6.64 4.51
N ILE A 117 3.02 7.41 4.49
CA ILE A 117 4.15 7.25 5.44
C ILE A 117 3.69 7.42 6.89
N ALA A 118 2.91 8.47 7.19
CA ALA A 118 2.48 8.75 8.55
C ALA A 118 1.59 7.62 9.16
N PRO A 119 0.52 7.15 8.49
CA PRO A 119 -0.27 6.04 9.00
C PRO A 119 0.53 4.72 9.08
N MET A 120 1.46 4.47 8.15
CA MET A 120 2.33 3.29 8.18
C MET A 120 3.30 3.33 9.37
N THR A 121 3.89 4.50 9.67
CA THR A 121 4.77 4.67 10.84
C THR A 121 4.03 4.35 12.14
N LYS A 122 2.79 4.84 12.26
CA LYS A 122 1.96 4.58 13.44
C LYS A 122 1.66 3.08 13.59
N LEU A 123 1.23 2.43 12.52
CA LEU A 123 0.92 0.99 12.53
C LEU A 123 2.18 0.16 12.80
N THR A 124 3.32 0.49 12.20
CA THR A 124 4.60 -0.18 12.45
C THR A 124 4.99 -0.15 13.93
N GLY A 125 4.85 1.01 14.59
CA GLY A 125 5.09 1.14 16.03
C GLY A 125 4.15 0.26 16.86
N THR A 126 2.86 0.23 16.51
CA THR A 126 1.87 -0.62 17.20
C THR A 126 2.14 -2.10 16.99
N LEU A 127 2.53 -2.53 15.77
CA LEU A 127 2.87 -3.93 15.48
C LEU A 127 4.09 -4.40 16.27
N SER A 128 5.13 -3.57 16.39
CA SER A 128 6.31 -3.85 17.21
C SER A 128 5.93 -4.04 18.69
N ALA A 129 5.12 -3.12 19.23
CA ALA A 129 4.62 -3.21 20.60
C ALA A 129 3.74 -4.44 20.81
N MET A 130 2.85 -4.75 19.85
CA MET A 130 1.98 -5.91 19.88
C MET A 130 2.78 -7.22 19.90
N ALA A 131 3.81 -7.34 19.06
CA ALA A 131 4.68 -8.52 19.04
C ALA A 131 5.37 -8.76 20.39
N SER A 132 5.83 -7.68 21.04
CA SER A 132 6.45 -7.78 22.37
C SER A 132 5.44 -8.17 23.47
N LYS A 133 4.25 -7.58 23.47
CA LYS A 133 3.22 -7.77 24.48
C LYS A 133 2.57 -9.14 24.41
N LEU A 134 2.27 -9.63 23.20
CA LEU A 134 1.67 -10.95 23.00
C LEU A 134 2.52 -12.10 23.54
N LYS A 135 3.85 -11.98 23.58
CA LYS A 135 4.73 -12.98 24.19
C LYS A 135 4.43 -13.20 25.69
N HIS A 136 3.80 -12.22 26.33
CA HIS A 136 3.44 -12.23 27.75
C HIS A 136 1.92 -12.34 27.96
N GLY A 137 1.16 -12.68 26.92
CA GLY A 137 -0.30 -12.78 26.95
C GLY A 137 -1.02 -11.44 27.09
N ASP A 138 -0.33 -10.31 26.81
CA ASP A 138 -0.94 -8.97 26.81
C ASP A 138 -1.50 -8.64 25.43
N THR A 139 -2.82 -8.65 25.28
CA THR A 139 -3.56 -8.39 24.04
C THR A 139 -3.92 -6.92 23.80
N SER A 140 -3.48 -6.00 24.67
CA SER A 140 -3.91 -4.59 24.69
C SER A 140 -3.69 -3.81 23.39
N GLN A 141 -2.78 -4.27 22.51
CA GLN A 141 -2.46 -3.63 21.22
C GLN A 141 -3.26 -4.19 20.02
N VAL A 142 -3.97 -5.32 20.20
CA VAL A 142 -4.59 -6.04 19.06
C VAL A 142 -5.68 -5.21 18.39
N THR A 143 -6.59 -4.62 19.18
CA THR A 143 -7.67 -3.78 18.65
C THR A 143 -7.12 -2.51 18.00
N ALA A 144 -6.10 -1.89 18.59
CA ALA A 144 -5.47 -0.69 18.05
C ALA A 144 -4.80 -0.98 16.70
N ALA A 145 -4.08 -2.10 16.58
CA ALA A 145 -3.44 -2.53 15.34
C ALA A 145 -4.48 -2.76 14.22
N ASN A 146 -5.58 -3.46 14.53
CA ASN A 146 -6.66 -3.70 13.58
C ASN A 146 -7.33 -2.42 13.10
N SER A 147 -7.62 -1.48 14.02
CA SER A 147 -8.21 -0.19 13.66
C SER A 147 -7.28 0.67 12.81
N GLN A 148 -5.98 0.67 13.11
CA GLN A 148 -4.98 1.42 12.33
C GLN A 148 -4.77 0.81 10.95
N GLU A 149 -4.81 -0.52 10.84
CA GLU A 149 -4.75 -1.22 9.56
C GLU A 149 -5.95 -0.85 8.68
N GLY A 150 -7.18 -0.91 9.17
CA GLY A 150 -8.36 -0.51 8.42
C GLY A 150 -8.32 0.97 7.97
N SER A 151 -7.76 1.86 8.80
CA SER A 151 -7.55 3.26 8.43
C SER A 151 -6.50 3.40 7.31
N LEU A 152 -5.41 2.62 7.38
CA LEU A 152 -4.39 2.59 6.34
C LEU A 152 -4.95 2.03 5.03
N GLN A 153 -5.73 0.95 5.09
CA GLN A 153 -6.37 0.34 3.92
C GLN A 153 -7.31 1.32 3.21
N SER A 154 -8.12 2.04 3.97
CA SER A 154 -8.99 3.11 3.45
C SER A 154 -8.18 4.22 2.78
N THR A 155 -7.15 4.73 3.45
CA THR A 155 -6.28 5.79 2.92
C THR A 155 -5.53 5.33 1.67
N ALA A 156 -5.00 4.11 1.67
CA ALA A 156 -4.34 3.53 0.51
C ALA A 156 -5.30 3.40 -0.68
N GLY A 157 -6.53 2.94 -0.45
CA GLY A 157 -7.57 2.86 -1.48
C GLY A 157 -7.87 4.21 -2.12
N GLN A 158 -8.03 5.26 -1.33
CA GLN A 158 -8.25 6.64 -1.80
C GLN A 158 -7.08 7.18 -2.64
N ASN A 159 -5.87 6.70 -2.38
CA ASN A 159 -4.66 7.09 -3.09
C ASN A 159 -4.31 6.16 -4.29
N GLY A 160 -5.21 5.24 -4.67
CA GLY A 160 -5.01 4.34 -5.81
C GLY A 160 -4.11 3.12 -5.52
N TYR A 161 -3.92 2.79 -4.24
CA TYR A 161 -3.15 1.63 -3.74
C TYR A 161 -4.05 0.66 -2.98
N ALA A 162 -5.28 0.43 -3.46
CA ALA A 162 -6.19 -0.53 -2.86
C ALA A 162 -5.55 -1.93 -2.79
N TYR A 163 -5.70 -2.59 -1.66
CA TYR A 163 -5.24 -3.96 -1.43
C TYR A 163 -6.28 -4.77 -0.68
N LYS A 164 -6.16 -6.08 -0.78
CA LYS A 164 -6.93 -7.06 0.00
C LYS A 164 -5.96 -7.96 0.72
N ASP A 165 -6.42 -8.58 1.79
CA ASP A 165 -5.66 -9.56 2.55
C ASP A 165 -5.06 -10.63 1.64
N GLN A 166 -3.77 -10.88 1.79
CA GLN A 166 -3.06 -11.93 1.07
C GLN A 166 -2.29 -12.79 2.04
N GLN A 167 -2.66 -14.06 2.10
CA GLN A 167 -1.95 -15.03 2.92
C GLN A 167 -0.51 -15.21 2.39
N PRO A 168 0.51 -15.09 3.26
CA PRO A 168 1.89 -15.37 2.87
C PRO A 168 2.06 -16.82 2.43
N SER A 169 2.94 -17.07 1.45
CA SER A 169 3.29 -18.42 1.02
C SER A 169 3.87 -19.22 2.20
N GLY A 170 3.36 -20.43 2.41
CA GLY A 170 3.79 -21.29 3.51
C GLY A 170 3.21 -20.95 4.89
N PHE A 171 2.36 -19.95 5.00
CA PHE A 171 1.63 -19.66 6.23
C PHE A 171 0.46 -20.63 6.38
N SER A 172 0.64 -21.68 7.20
CA SER A 172 -0.43 -22.67 7.46
C SER A 172 -1.35 -22.28 8.63
N GLY A 173 -1.23 -21.06 9.15
CA GLY A 173 -1.85 -20.65 10.40
C GLY A 173 -1.32 -21.52 11.52
N PHE A 174 -0.29 -21.11 12.16
CA PHE A 174 0.44 -21.87 13.19
C PHE A 174 -0.41 -22.80 14.05
#